data_ee1d263c1450dc897c68a9768d7212d4
#
_entry.id   ee1d263c1450dc897c68a9768d7212d4
#
_cell.length_a   1.000
_cell.length_b   1.000
_cell.length_c   1.000
_cell.angle_alpha   90.00
_cell.angle_beta   90.00
_cell.angle_gamma   90.00
#
_symmetry.space_group_name_H-M   'P 1'
#
loop_
_entity.id
_entity.type
_entity.pdbx_description
1 polymer ?
#
loop_
_entity_poly.entity_id
_entity_poly.type
_entity_poly.pdbx_seq_one_letter_code
_entity_poly.pdbx_strand_id
1 'polypeptide(L)'
;MSKPITRRGLFAAAAATPFVTSAQRGAGKPTLCIFSKHLQQFGYAELARVSKDLGFEGVDLTVRPKGHVLPENVEQDLPRAIRALRGRGLKVPMISTGLTSANDPAAEPTLRVAARLKVPYFKIGYTHYRDTGLFETIAAATLATEGLVDIAKKHGIVAGFHNHSGPYVGGLVWDTREMTRNIDPRWIGYYFDPCHATIEGGRFGWQATLQIALTRLKMIAIKDFYWKKDASTGKWQRTMCPLGEGMVDWDRFFATIAKARFTGPISLHLEYETDDEMKAITTDYAFLKKMVAKHYA
;
A
#
# COMPACT_ATOMS: atom_id res chain seq x y z
N MET A 1 26.51 52.07 -18.18
CA MET A 1 25.49 52.57 -17.21
C MET A 1 24.42 51.51 -17.05
N SER A 2 24.55 50.64 -16.07
CA SER A 2 23.62 49.57 -15.78
C SER A 2 22.55 50.06 -14.78
N LYS A 3 21.28 49.91 -15.12
CA LYS A 3 20.15 50.27 -14.24
C LYS A 3 20.01 49.23 -13.11
N PRO A 4 19.72 49.61 -11.87
CA PRO A 4 19.54 48.70 -10.77
C PRO A 4 18.21 47.96 -10.85
N ILE A 5 18.25 46.64 -10.62
CA ILE A 5 17.08 45.75 -10.50
C ILE A 5 16.40 46.04 -9.15
N THR A 6 15.19 46.57 -9.20
CA THR A 6 14.41 46.84 -7.98
C THR A 6 13.76 45.55 -7.43
N ARG A 7 13.92 45.36 -6.10
CA ARG A 7 13.42 44.23 -5.29
C ARG A 7 11.89 44.20 -5.09
N ARG A 8 11.08 44.58 -6.08
CA ARG A 8 9.60 44.61 -5.97
C ARG A 8 8.92 43.77 -7.06
N GLY A 9 9.27 42.49 -7.19
CA GLY A 9 8.70 41.65 -8.23
C GLY A 9 8.67 40.17 -7.92
N LEU A 10 8.80 39.78 -6.66
CA LEU A 10 8.82 38.37 -6.28
C LEU A 10 7.93 38.15 -5.05
N PHE A 11 6.63 38.05 -5.22
CA PHE A 11 5.69 37.35 -4.32
C PHE A 11 4.29 37.38 -4.93
N ALA A 12 4.15 36.73 -6.12
CA ALA A 12 2.88 36.11 -6.50
C ALA A 12 3.06 34.60 -6.28
N ALA A 13 3.13 34.19 -5.01
CA ALA A 13 2.93 32.79 -4.67
C ALA A 13 1.46 32.48 -4.94
N ALA A 14 1.18 31.92 -6.12
CA ALA A 14 -0.08 31.27 -6.37
C ALA A 14 -0.25 30.20 -5.28
N ALA A 15 -1.18 30.45 -4.36
CA ALA A 15 -1.65 29.44 -3.42
C ALA A 15 -2.28 28.33 -4.27
N ALA A 16 -1.48 27.31 -4.60
CA ALA A 16 -1.96 26.07 -5.14
C ALA A 16 -2.75 25.40 -4.01
N THR A 17 -4.07 25.66 -3.99
CA THR A 17 -5.00 24.84 -3.22
C THR A 17 -4.77 23.40 -3.66
N PRO A 18 -4.46 22.47 -2.73
CA PRO A 18 -4.30 21.08 -3.10
C PRO A 18 -5.63 20.61 -3.66
N PHE A 19 -5.65 20.28 -4.94
CA PHE A 19 -6.75 19.54 -5.56
C PHE A 19 -6.73 18.13 -4.95
N VAL A 20 -7.38 17.99 -3.81
CA VAL A 20 -7.75 16.67 -3.27
C VAL A 20 -8.85 16.17 -4.17
N THR A 21 -8.49 15.31 -5.12
CA THR A 21 -9.44 14.65 -6.01
C THR A 21 -10.52 13.97 -5.19
N SER A 22 -11.77 14.25 -5.49
CA SER A 22 -12.99 13.92 -4.75
C SER A 22 -13.35 12.43 -4.65
N ALA A 23 -12.44 11.50 -4.98
CA ALA A 23 -12.78 10.10 -5.16
C ALA A 23 -12.90 9.28 -3.86
N GLN A 24 -12.62 9.85 -2.66
CA GLN A 24 -12.69 9.10 -1.39
C GLN A 24 -13.10 9.94 -0.17
N ARG A 25 -13.90 10.99 -0.35
CA ARG A 25 -14.46 11.73 0.78
C ARG A 25 -15.81 11.12 1.19
N GLY A 26 -15.77 9.87 1.67
CA GLY A 26 -16.94 9.25 2.30
C GLY A 26 -17.02 9.62 3.78
N ALA A 27 -18.21 9.86 4.29
CA ALA A 27 -18.48 9.80 5.73
C ALA A 27 -18.54 8.31 6.11
N GLY A 28 -17.39 7.68 6.39
CA GLY A 28 -17.32 6.25 6.70
C GLY A 28 -15.97 5.84 7.29
N LYS A 29 -15.92 4.61 7.78
CA LYS A 29 -14.68 4.01 8.32
C LYS A 29 -13.93 3.26 7.22
N PRO A 30 -12.60 3.12 7.32
CA PRO A 30 -11.82 2.26 6.44
C PRO A 30 -12.31 0.81 6.48
N THR A 31 -12.20 0.10 5.34
CA THR A 31 -12.45 -1.35 5.31
C THR A 31 -11.22 -2.08 5.83
N LEU A 32 -11.36 -2.87 6.89
CA LEU A 32 -10.26 -3.61 7.50
C LEU A 32 -10.10 -4.97 6.82
N CYS A 33 -8.95 -5.22 6.23
CA CYS A 33 -8.61 -6.40 5.45
C CYS A 33 -7.48 -7.20 6.10
N ILE A 34 -7.52 -8.52 5.93
CA ILE A 34 -6.36 -9.38 6.15
C ILE A 34 -5.57 -9.53 4.85
N PHE A 35 -4.24 -9.44 4.93
CA PHE A 35 -3.38 -9.81 3.82
C PHE A 35 -3.35 -11.33 3.70
N SER A 36 -3.85 -11.86 2.60
CA SER A 36 -4.06 -13.31 2.44
C SER A 36 -2.77 -14.14 2.48
N LYS A 37 -1.60 -13.50 2.31
CA LYS A 37 -0.29 -14.16 2.49
C LYS A 37 -0.20 -14.92 3.83
N HIS A 38 -0.82 -14.41 4.89
CA HIS A 38 -0.79 -14.98 6.24
C HIS A 38 -1.74 -16.16 6.42
N LEU A 39 -2.53 -16.46 5.43
CA LEU A 39 -3.49 -17.56 5.40
C LEU A 39 -3.25 -18.45 4.16
N GLN A 40 -2.00 -18.50 3.69
CA GLN A 40 -1.60 -19.15 2.43
C GLN A 40 -1.86 -20.65 2.40
N GLN A 41 -1.92 -21.29 3.59
CA GLN A 41 -2.22 -22.71 3.75
C GLN A 41 -3.67 -23.07 3.42
N PHE A 42 -4.57 -22.09 3.36
CA PHE A 42 -5.99 -22.32 3.14
C PHE A 42 -6.38 -22.16 1.67
N GLY A 43 -7.22 -23.05 1.17
CA GLY A 43 -7.91 -22.87 -0.11
C GLY A 43 -9.00 -21.79 -0.02
N TYR A 44 -9.57 -21.38 -1.16
CA TYR A 44 -10.46 -20.20 -1.23
C TYR A 44 -11.65 -20.23 -0.27
N ALA A 45 -12.31 -21.39 -0.12
CA ALA A 45 -13.46 -21.53 0.77
C ALA A 45 -13.08 -21.38 2.24
N GLU A 46 -11.95 -21.97 2.61
CA GLU A 46 -11.43 -21.94 3.97
C GLU A 46 -10.83 -20.55 4.31
N LEU A 47 -10.09 -19.95 3.36
CA LEU A 47 -9.64 -18.55 3.48
C LEU A 47 -10.83 -17.61 3.77
N ALA A 48 -11.95 -17.80 3.04
CA ALA A 48 -13.14 -16.99 3.25
C ALA A 48 -13.77 -17.23 4.62
N ARG A 49 -13.84 -18.49 5.08
CA ARG A 49 -14.36 -18.84 6.40
C ARG A 49 -13.49 -18.24 7.50
N VAL A 50 -12.21 -18.52 7.48
CA VAL A 50 -11.25 -18.06 8.52
C VAL A 50 -11.19 -16.53 8.58
N SER A 51 -11.10 -15.85 7.45
CA SER A 51 -11.09 -14.38 7.43
C SER A 51 -12.36 -13.79 8.03
N LYS A 52 -13.53 -14.42 7.77
CA LYS A 52 -14.81 -13.98 8.34
C LYS A 52 -14.90 -14.26 9.84
N ASP A 53 -14.46 -15.43 10.28
CA ASP A 53 -14.50 -15.86 11.68
C ASP A 53 -13.57 -14.98 12.54
N LEU A 54 -12.42 -14.52 12.00
CA LEU A 54 -11.55 -13.53 12.61
C LEU A 54 -12.18 -12.12 12.68
N GLY A 55 -13.29 -11.90 11.97
CA GLY A 55 -14.05 -10.66 11.99
C GLY A 55 -13.63 -9.62 10.95
N PHE A 56 -12.75 -9.96 10.00
CA PHE A 56 -12.36 -9.03 8.94
C PHE A 56 -13.55 -8.69 8.02
N GLU A 57 -13.49 -7.46 7.47
CA GLU A 57 -14.49 -6.97 6.51
C GLU A 57 -14.12 -7.30 5.07
N GLY A 58 -12.82 -7.52 4.81
CA GLY A 58 -12.30 -7.80 3.49
C GLY A 58 -10.97 -8.53 3.50
N VAL A 59 -10.50 -8.83 2.30
CA VAL A 59 -9.25 -9.53 2.05
C VAL A 59 -8.43 -8.75 1.02
N ASP A 60 -7.16 -8.50 1.33
CA ASP A 60 -6.11 -8.13 0.37
C ASP A 60 -5.60 -9.43 -0.25
N LEU A 61 -6.12 -9.76 -1.43
CA LEU A 61 -5.90 -11.07 -2.05
C LEU A 61 -4.61 -11.09 -2.86
N THR A 62 -3.71 -12.04 -2.57
CA THR A 62 -2.47 -12.23 -3.33
C THR A 62 -2.74 -12.85 -4.71
N VAL A 63 -2.33 -12.10 -5.77
CA VAL A 63 -2.37 -12.54 -7.17
C VAL A 63 -0.97 -12.40 -7.75
N ARG A 64 -0.12 -13.38 -7.44
CA ARG A 64 1.31 -13.36 -7.76
C ARG A 64 1.91 -14.75 -7.65
N PRO A 65 3.16 -14.99 -8.12
CA PRO A 65 3.87 -16.24 -7.83
C PRO A 65 3.84 -16.56 -6.33
N LYS A 66 3.54 -17.81 -5.99
CA LYS A 66 3.34 -18.28 -4.59
C LYS A 66 2.21 -17.54 -3.84
N GLY A 67 1.29 -16.89 -4.53
CA GLY A 67 0.08 -16.30 -3.95
C GLY A 67 -1.10 -17.27 -3.99
N HIS A 68 -2.25 -16.83 -3.45
CA HIS A 68 -3.48 -17.62 -3.52
C HIS A 68 -3.95 -17.84 -4.95
N VAL A 69 -3.78 -16.84 -5.81
CA VAL A 69 -4.05 -16.93 -7.23
C VAL A 69 -2.72 -16.76 -7.97
N LEU A 70 -2.38 -17.77 -8.78
CA LEU A 70 -1.21 -17.71 -9.63
C LEU A 70 -1.52 -16.88 -10.88
N PRO A 71 -0.60 -16.01 -11.35
CA PRO A 71 -0.85 -15.14 -12.50
C PRO A 71 -1.25 -15.89 -13.77
N GLU A 72 -0.65 -17.05 -14.02
CA GLU A 72 -0.95 -17.93 -15.16
C GLU A 72 -2.36 -18.52 -15.13
N ASN A 73 -2.98 -18.62 -13.95
CA ASN A 73 -4.31 -19.17 -13.74
C ASN A 73 -5.37 -18.11 -13.44
N VAL A 74 -5.04 -16.81 -13.59
CA VAL A 74 -5.87 -15.70 -13.13
C VAL A 74 -7.28 -15.70 -13.75
N GLU A 75 -7.42 -16.13 -14.99
CA GLU A 75 -8.71 -16.18 -15.70
C GLU A 75 -9.71 -17.12 -15.03
N GLN A 76 -9.23 -18.23 -14.49
CA GLN A 76 -10.06 -19.28 -13.87
C GLN A 76 -10.15 -19.09 -12.36
N ASP A 77 -9.04 -18.80 -11.71
CA ASP A 77 -8.92 -18.87 -10.26
C ASP A 77 -9.32 -17.59 -9.56
N LEU A 78 -9.05 -16.41 -10.14
CA LEU A 78 -9.46 -15.15 -9.50
C LEU A 78 -10.99 -15.03 -9.37
N PRO A 79 -11.82 -15.40 -10.38
CA PRO A 79 -13.27 -15.43 -10.20
C PRO A 79 -13.73 -16.42 -9.13
N ARG A 80 -13.07 -17.59 -8.98
CA ARG A 80 -13.38 -18.60 -7.97
C ARG A 80 -13.06 -18.09 -6.56
N ALA A 81 -11.88 -17.51 -6.37
CA ALA A 81 -11.44 -16.94 -5.10
C ALA A 81 -12.37 -15.79 -4.66
N ILE A 82 -12.67 -14.84 -5.54
CA ILE A 82 -13.54 -13.70 -5.23
C ILE A 82 -14.98 -14.16 -4.94
N ARG A 83 -15.48 -15.15 -5.65
CA ARG A 83 -16.82 -15.72 -5.37
C ARG A 83 -16.89 -16.34 -3.98
N ALA A 84 -15.88 -17.11 -3.58
CA ALA A 84 -15.80 -17.70 -2.25
C ALA A 84 -15.78 -16.63 -1.14
N LEU A 85 -14.97 -15.61 -1.30
CA LEU A 85 -14.86 -14.49 -0.34
C LEU A 85 -16.18 -13.71 -0.24
N ARG A 86 -16.75 -13.31 -1.37
CA ARG A 86 -18.01 -12.55 -1.39
C ARG A 86 -19.20 -13.37 -0.93
N GLY A 87 -19.21 -14.68 -1.15
CA GLY A 87 -20.21 -15.60 -0.63
C GLY A 87 -20.27 -15.65 0.89
N ARG A 88 -19.19 -15.24 1.58
CA ARG A 88 -19.14 -15.05 3.04
C ARG A 88 -19.34 -13.59 3.48
N GLY A 89 -19.70 -12.69 2.55
CA GLY A 89 -19.90 -11.27 2.83
C GLY A 89 -18.61 -10.49 3.01
N LEU A 90 -17.47 -11.02 2.55
CA LEU A 90 -16.19 -10.32 2.56
C LEU A 90 -16.02 -9.47 1.31
N LYS A 91 -15.47 -8.27 1.47
CA LYS A 91 -15.04 -7.42 0.37
C LYS A 91 -13.67 -7.89 -0.16
N VAL A 92 -13.41 -7.65 -1.44
CA VAL A 92 -12.07 -7.77 -2.05
C VAL A 92 -11.76 -6.40 -2.67
N PRO A 93 -11.34 -5.42 -1.85
CA PRO A 93 -11.12 -4.07 -2.33
C PRO A 93 -9.80 -3.92 -3.08
N MET A 94 -8.93 -4.90 -3.00
CA MET A 94 -7.62 -4.85 -3.62
C MET A 94 -7.06 -6.25 -3.87
N ILE A 95 -6.13 -6.31 -4.83
CA ILE A 95 -5.26 -7.48 -5.05
C ILE A 95 -3.80 -7.06 -4.94
N SER A 96 -2.99 -7.89 -4.32
CA SER A 96 -1.54 -7.70 -4.23
C SER A 96 -0.82 -8.51 -5.30
N THR A 97 -0.28 -7.80 -6.32
CA THR A 97 0.38 -8.40 -7.47
C THR A 97 1.92 -8.31 -7.38
N GLY A 98 2.60 -9.06 -8.27
CA GLY A 98 4.04 -8.93 -8.54
C GLY A 98 4.34 -8.11 -9.79
N LEU A 99 3.35 -7.54 -10.43
CA LEU A 99 3.50 -6.83 -11.72
C LEU A 99 4.34 -5.57 -11.57
N THR A 100 5.42 -5.47 -12.33
CA THR A 100 6.31 -4.30 -12.36
C THR A 100 6.37 -3.61 -13.72
N SER A 101 5.80 -4.23 -14.76
CA SER A 101 5.82 -3.72 -16.12
C SER A 101 4.62 -4.21 -16.93
N ALA A 102 4.19 -3.40 -17.89
CA ALA A 102 3.20 -3.80 -18.89
C ALA A 102 3.66 -4.94 -19.81
N ASN A 103 4.97 -5.17 -19.89
CA ASN A 103 5.56 -6.26 -20.70
C ASN A 103 5.45 -7.63 -20.01
N ASP A 104 5.00 -7.68 -18.75
CA ASP A 104 4.69 -8.94 -18.09
C ASP A 104 3.45 -9.56 -18.76
N PRO A 105 3.54 -10.79 -19.28
CA PRO A 105 2.41 -11.43 -19.96
C PRO A 105 1.18 -11.59 -19.07
N ALA A 106 1.35 -11.57 -17.75
CA ALA A 106 0.25 -11.63 -16.81
C ALA A 106 -0.40 -10.26 -16.53
N ALA A 107 0.20 -9.13 -16.97
CA ALA A 107 -0.29 -7.80 -16.63
C ALA A 107 -1.71 -7.54 -17.16
N GLU A 108 -1.89 -7.64 -18.46
CA GLU A 108 -3.18 -7.41 -19.12
C GLU A 108 -4.28 -8.37 -18.62
N PRO A 109 -4.07 -9.72 -18.57
CA PRO A 109 -5.07 -10.64 -18.07
C PRO A 109 -5.45 -10.37 -16.61
N THR A 110 -4.48 -10.14 -15.73
CA THR A 110 -4.72 -9.91 -14.30
C THR A 110 -5.56 -8.65 -14.08
N LEU A 111 -5.19 -7.53 -14.69
CA LEU A 111 -5.87 -6.26 -14.47
C LEU A 111 -7.27 -6.28 -15.11
N ARG A 112 -7.42 -6.87 -16.28
CA ARG A 112 -8.72 -7.03 -16.95
C ARG A 112 -9.68 -7.88 -16.13
N VAL A 113 -9.23 -9.05 -15.63
CA VAL A 113 -10.09 -9.94 -14.83
C VAL A 113 -10.45 -9.30 -13.51
N ALA A 114 -9.50 -8.68 -12.79
CA ALA A 114 -9.76 -7.99 -11.55
C ALA A 114 -10.78 -6.85 -11.73
N ALA A 115 -10.62 -6.02 -12.76
CA ALA A 115 -11.55 -4.93 -13.07
C ALA A 115 -12.96 -5.44 -13.41
N ARG A 116 -13.08 -6.49 -14.23
CA ARG A 116 -14.36 -7.16 -14.54
C ARG A 116 -15.07 -7.64 -13.27
N LEU A 117 -14.30 -8.13 -12.31
CA LEU A 117 -14.78 -8.56 -11.00
C LEU A 117 -14.99 -7.40 -10.02
N LYS A 118 -14.89 -6.14 -10.46
CA LYS A 118 -15.10 -4.95 -9.61
C LYS A 118 -14.14 -4.89 -8.41
N VAL A 119 -12.89 -5.27 -8.62
CA VAL A 119 -11.79 -4.99 -7.68
C VAL A 119 -11.23 -3.62 -8.04
N PRO A 120 -11.33 -2.62 -7.14
CA PRO A 120 -10.96 -1.25 -7.50
C PRO A 120 -9.46 -1.00 -7.53
N TYR A 121 -8.66 -1.74 -6.75
CA TYR A 121 -7.24 -1.47 -6.59
C TYR A 121 -6.35 -2.69 -6.82
N PHE A 122 -5.14 -2.45 -7.32
CA PHE A 122 -4.07 -3.46 -7.30
C PHE A 122 -2.76 -2.84 -6.80
N LYS A 123 -1.98 -3.62 -6.05
CA LYS A 123 -0.64 -3.25 -5.63
C LYS A 123 0.35 -3.60 -6.74
N ILE A 124 1.20 -2.63 -7.14
CA ILE A 124 2.33 -2.83 -8.07
C ILE A 124 3.42 -3.67 -7.38
N GLY A 125 4.15 -4.49 -8.14
CA GLY A 125 5.32 -5.24 -7.69
C GLY A 125 6.46 -4.34 -7.22
N TYR A 126 7.49 -4.93 -6.63
CA TYR A 126 8.67 -4.20 -6.17
C TYR A 126 9.74 -4.13 -7.27
N THR A 127 10.29 -2.95 -7.47
CA THR A 127 11.45 -2.72 -8.34
C THR A 127 12.67 -2.45 -7.47
N HIS A 128 13.75 -3.20 -7.68
CA HIS A 128 15.02 -2.96 -6.97
C HIS A 128 15.81 -1.83 -7.61
N TYR A 129 16.55 -1.08 -6.81
CA TYR A 129 17.61 -0.24 -7.32
C TYR A 129 18.68 -1.12 -7.99
N ARG A 130 19.24 -0.62 -9.08
CA ARG A 130 20.23 -1.33 -9.89
C ARG A 130 21.60 -0.65 -9.79
N ASP A 131 22.65 -1.39 -10.08
CA ASP A 131 24.02 -0.87 -10.12
C ASP A 131 24.26 0.11 -11.28
N THR A 132 23.30 0.22 -12.20
CA THR A 132 23.34 1.18 -13.32
C THR A 132 23.19 2.64 -12.90
N GLY A 133 22.84 2.90 -11.64
CA GLY A 133 22.65 4.23 -11.08
C GLY A 133 21.23 4.50 -10.61
N LEU A 134 21.12 5.46 -9.70
CA LEU A 134 19.84 5.83 -9.07
C LEU A 134 18.86 6.42 -10.08
N PHE A 135 19.29 7.40 -10.86
CA PHE A 135 18.43 8.14 -11.77
C PHE A 135 18.00 7.29 -12.97
N GLU A 136 18.88 6.45 -13.49
CA GLU A 136 18.58 5.49 -14.55
C GLU A 136 17.56 4.46 -14.10
N THR A 137 17.68 3.98 -12.84
CA THR A 137 16.71 3.06 -12.25
C THR A 137 15.35 3.71 -12.09
N ILE A 138 15.29 4.94 -11.57
CA ILE A 138 14.04 5.68 -11.42
C ILE A 138 13.40 5.97 -12.78
N ALA A 139 14.17 6.37 -13.79
CA ALA A 139 13.65 6.62 -15.14
C ALA A 139 13.04 5.34 -15.75
N ALA A 140 13.75 4.20 -15.67
CA ALA A 140 13.26 2.92 -16.15
C ALA A 140 11.97 2.47 -15.39
N ALA A 141 11.96 2.62 -14.06
CA ALA A 141 10.80 2.31 -13.24
C ALA A 141 9.60 3.22 -13.55
N THR A 142 9.85 4.49 -13.90
CA THR A 142 8.81 5.43 -14.33
C THR A 142 8.12 4.93 -15.60
N LEU A 143 8.89 4.62 -16.65
CA LEU A 143 8.35 4.12 -17.92
C LEU A 143 7.58 2.80 -17.73
N ALA A 144 8.11 1.89 -16.91
CA ALA A 144 7.44 0.62 -16.61
C ALA A 144 6.11 0.84 -15.86
N THR A 145 6.08 1.80 -14.94
CA THR A 145 4.88 2.18 -14.19
C THR A 145 3.85 2.85 -15.09
N GLU A 146 4.25 3.75 -15.98
CA GLU A 146 3.37 4.39 -16.95
C GLU A 146 2.66 3.36 -17.83
N GLY A 147 3.41 2.37 -18.36
CA GLY A 147 2.81 1.28 -19.13
C GLY A 147 1.79 0.46 -18.35
N LEU A 148 2.04 0.13 -17.07
CA LEU A 148 1.07 -0.54 -16.21
C LEU A 148 -0.16 0.32 -15.95
N VAL A 149 0.02 1.62 -15.75
CA VAL A 149 -1.08 2.57 -15.54
C VAL A 149 -1.95 2.71 -16.78
N ASP A 150 -1.39 2.63 -17.98
CA ASP A 150 -2.17 2.65 -19.22
C ASP A 150 -3.09 1.42 -19.32
N ILE A 151 -2.60 0.22 -18.97
CA ILE A 151 -3.45 -0.97 -18.88
C ILE A 151 -4.52 -0.77 -17.79
N ALA A 152 -4.12 -0.27 -16.61
CA ALA A 152 -5.04 -0.02 -15.51
C ALA A 152 -6.17 0.95 -15.89
N LYS A 153 -5.83 2.05 -16.56
CA LYS A 153 -6.77 3.03 -17.10
C LYS A 153 -7.73 2.43 -18.13
N LYS A 154 -7.21 1.62 -19.05
CA LYS A 154 -8.00 0.89 -20.06
C LYS A 154 -9.11 0.05 -19.43
N HIS A 155 -8.83 -0.58 -18.30
CA HIS A 155 -9.77 -1.48 -17.62
C HIS A 155 -10.53 -0.84 -16.46
N GLY A 156 -10.19 0.37 -16.04
CA GLY A 156 -10.87 1.06 -14.94
C GLY A 156 -10.48 0.54 -13.55
N ILE A 157 -9.24 0.06 -13.36
CA ILE A 157 -8.66 -0.34 -12.08
C ILE A 157 -7.53 0.62 -11.70
N VAL A 158 -7.28 0.83 -10.41
CA VAL A 158 -6.32 1.84 -9.94
C VAL A 158 -5.10 1.19 -9.33
N ALA A 159 -3.92 1.64 -9.75
CA ALA A 159 -2.64 1.19 -9.24
C ALA A 159 -2.31 1.78 -7.85
N GLY A 160 -1.73 0.97 -6.97
CA GLY A 160 -1.19 1.40 -5.69
C GLY A 160 0.28 1.09 -5.58
N PHE A 161 1.09 2.11 -5.33
CA PHE A 161 2.52 1.95 -5.11
C PHE A 161 2.78 1.75 -3.62
N HIS A 162 3.32 0.57 -3.25
CA HIS A 162 3.63 0.22 -1.87
C HIS A 162 5.07 0.65 -1.54
N ASN A 163 5.24 1.61 -0.62
CA ASN A 163 6.56 1.95 -0.11
C ASN A 163 7.10 0.79 0.75
N HIS A 164 8.28 0.31 0.41
CA HIS A 164 8.93 -0.80 1.10
C HIS A 164 10.38 -0.45 1.43
N SER A 165 10.75 -0.52 2.70
CA SER A 165 12.11 -0.26 3.16
C SER A 165 13.12 -1.26 2.59
N GLY A 166 14.35 -0.81 2.36
CA GLY A 166 15.43 -1.58 1.77
C GLY A 166 15.75 -1.14 0.32
N PRO A 167 16.40 -1.97 -0.48
CA PRO A 167 16.92 -1.59 -1.79
C PRO A 167 15.84 -1.52 -2.88
N TYR A 168 14.68 -0.93 -2.55
CA TYR A 168 13.53 -0.82 -3.44
C TYR A 168 13.25 0.62 -3.81
N VAL A 169 12.96 0.83 -5.10
CA VAL A 169 12.36 2.08 -5.57
C VAL A 169 11.05 2.30 -4.81
N GLY A 170 10.89 3.48 -4.27
CA GLY A 170 9.70 3.84 -3.49
C GLY A 170 9.84 3.64 -1.98
N GLY A 171 10.97 3.14 -1.48
CA GLY A 171 11.21 3.03 -0.05
C GLY A 171 11.06 4.37 0.65
N LEU A 172 11.70 5.40 0.12
CA LEU A 172 11.65 6.78 0.65
C LEU A 172 10.39 7.58 0.26
N VAL A 173 9.51 7.05 -0.59
CA VAL A 173 8.31 7.75 -1.13
C VAL A 173 8.63 8.95 -2.03
N TRP A 174 9.72 9.66 -1.82
CA TRP A 174 10.14 10.80 -2.64
C TRP A 174 10.43 10.42 -4.09
N ASP A 175 11.07 9.29 -4.32
CA ASP A 175 11.32 8.74 -5.65
C ASP A 175 10.01 8.38 -6.38
N THR A 176 9.06 7.75 -5.68
CA THR A 176 7.73 7.49 -6.25
C THR A 176 6.93 8.75 -6.51
N ARG A 177 7.11 9.78 -5.70
CA ARG A 177 6.52 11.09 -5.97
C ARG A 177 7.08 11.65 -7.28
N GLU A 178 8.38 11.54 -7.50
CA GLU A 178 9.01 11.96 -8.74
C GLU A 178 8.53 11.16 -9.94
N MET A 179 8.49 9.83 -9.82
CA MET A 179 7.99 8.92 -10.85
C MET A 179 6.54 9.21 -11.27
N THR A 180 5.70 9.54 -10.30
CA THR A 180 4.25 9.66 -10.53
C THR A 180 3.75 11.08 -10.73
N ARG A 181 4.63 12.09 -10.68
CA ARG A 181 4.22 13.51 -10.72
C ARG A 181 3.41 13.91 -11.95
N ASN A 182 3.71 13.29 -13.10
CA ASN A 182 3.06 13.56 -14.37
C ASN A 182 1.92 12.56 -14.68
N ILE A 183 1.70 11.56 -13.84
CA ILE A 183 0.64 10.57 -14.02
C ILE A 183 -0.61 11.04 -13.27
N ASP A 184 -1.75 10.95 -13.93
CA ASP A 184 -3.05 11.31 -13.35
C ASP A 184 -3.33 10.53 -12.05
N PRO A 185 -3.54 11.22 -10.92
CA PRO A 185 -3.77 10.59 -9.61
C PRO A 185 -5.06 9.77 -9.52
N ARG A 186 -5.93 9.83 -10.52
CA ARG A 186 -7.09 8.94 -10.62
C ARG A 186 -6.67 7.49 -10.82
N TRP A 187 -5.55 7.25 -11.54
CA TRP A 187 -5.14 5.93 -12.00
C TRP A 187 -3.97 5.31 -11.22
N ILE A 188 -3.25 6.14 -10.44
CA ILE A 188 -2.19 5.67 -9.55
C ILE A 188 -2.16 6.47 -8.26
N GLY A 189 -1.90 5.80 -7.15
CA GLY A 189 -1.70 6.42 -5.86
C GLY A 189 -0.82 5.55 -4.95
N TYR A 190 -0.84 5.85 -3.66
CA TYR A 190 -0.03 5.13 -2.69
C TYR A 190 -0.83 4.01 -2.00
N TYR A 191 -0.20 2.87 -1.87
CA TYR A 191 -0.46 1.86 -0.88
C TYR A 191 0.55 2.11 0.25
N PHE A 192 0.22 2.99 1.17
CA PHE A 192 1.16 3.52 2.15
C PHE A 192 1.34 2.58 3.33
N ASP A 193 2.60 2.36 3.70
CA ASP A 193 3.00 1.57 4.86
C ASP A 193 3.76 2.46 5.86
N PRO A 194 3.17 2.79 7.02
CA PRO A 194 3.80 3.65 8.02
C PRO A 194 5.01 2.99 8.70
N CYS A 195 5.04 1.64 8.79
CA CYS A 195 6.19 0.92 9.32
C CYS A 195 7.42 1.14 8.43
N HIS A 196 7.31 0.87 7.13
CA HIS A 196 8.40 1.12 6.19
C HIS A 196 8.79 2.60 6.12
N ALA A 197 7.81 3.51 6.17
CA ALA A 197 8.10 4.93 6.20
C ALA A 197 8.85 5.36 7.47
N THR A 198 8.57 4.71 8.62
CA THR A 198 9.29 4.96 9.88
C THR A 198 10.70 4.39 9.85
N ILE A 199 10.89 3.20 9.24
CA ILE A 199 12.21 2.58 9.07
C ILE A 199 13.13 3.51 8.27
N GLU A 200 12.66 4.04 7.14
CA GLU A 200 13.46 4.87 6.24
C GLU A 200 13.55 6.34 6.69
N GLY A 201 12.49 6.86 7.29
CA GLY A 201 12.39 8.28 7.65
C GLY A 201 12.66 8.60 9.12
N GLY A 202 12.77 7.58 9.98
CA GLY A 202 12.91 7.77 11.42
C GLY A 202 11.72 8.54 12.02
N ARG A 203 11.96 9.14 13.19
CA ARG A 203 10.91 9.79 14.01
C ARG A 203 10.11 10.88 13.31
N PHE A 204 10.73 11.61 12.38
CA PHE A 204 10.10 12.78 11.74
C PHE A 204 9.89 12.60 10.23
N GLY A 205 10.76 11.86 9.54
CA GLY A 205 10.70 11.71 8.09
C GLY A 205 9.44 10.98 7.61
N TRP A 206 8.94 10.01 8.37
CA TRP A 206 7.70 9.29 8.04
C TRP A 206 6.49 10.23 7.95
N GLN A 207 6.47 11.32 8.74
CA GLN A 207 5.38 12.29 8.71
C GLN A 207 5.38 13.09 7.41
N ALA A 208 6.58 13.50 6.93
CA ALA A 208 6.71 14.18 5.65
C ALA A 208 6.31 13.26 4.49
N THR A 209 6.73 11.99 4.53
CA THR A 209 6.34 11.00 3.51
C THR A 209 4.84 10.70 3.54
N LEU A 210 4.20 10.69 4.72
CA LEU A 210 2.75 10.57 4.82
C LEU A 210 2.04 11.77 4.17
N GLN A 211 2.54 13.01 4.36
CA GLN A 211 1.96 14.19 3.70
C GLN A 211 2.03 14.08 2.17
N ILE A 212 3.13 13.54 1.64
CA ILE A 212 3.23 13.25 0.20
C ILE A 212 2.18 12.21 -0.19
N ALA A 213 2.10 11.10 0.55
CA ALA A 213 1.18 10.01 0.24
C ALA A 213 -0.30 10.43 0.29
N LEU A 214 -0.68 11.31 1.22
CA LEU A 214 -2.06 11.82 1.35
C LEU A 214 -2.58 12.51 0.09
N THR A 215 -1.71 13.03 -0.76
CA THR A 215 -2.12 13.69 -2.02
C THR A 215 -2.82 12.73 -2.98
N ARG A 216 -2.55 11.42 -2.89
CA ARG A 216 -3.14 10.37 -3.74
C ARG A 216 -3.22 9.01 -3.03
N LEU A 217 -3.47 9.00 -1.72
CA LEU A 217 -3.57 7.78 -0.91
C LEU A 217 -4.75 6.91 -1.35
N LYS A 218 -4.52 5.63 -1.59
CA LYS A 218 -5.53 4.66 -2.04
C LYS A 218 -5.73 3.53 -1.04
N MET A 219 -4.65 3.00 -0.48
CA MET A 219 -4.61 1.82 0.38
C MET A 219 -3.57 2.02 1.48
N ILE A 220 -3.70 1.29 2.57
CA ILE A 220 -2.75 1.31 3.69
C ILE A 220 -2.39 -0.12 4.08
N ALA A 221 -1.09 -0.40 4.30
CA ALA A 221 -0.60 -1.60 4.97
C ALA A 221 -0.22 -1.27 6.41
N ILE A 222 -0.51 -2.18 7.33
CA ILE A 222 -0.28 -2.02 8.77
C ILE A 222 0.57 -3.16 9.29
N LYS A 223 1.73 -2.84 9.85
CA LYS A 223 2.65 -3.72 10.59
C LYS A 223 3.55 -2.88 11.47
N ASP A 224 4.24 -3.46 12.44
CA ASP A 224 5.09 -2.74 13.38
C ASP A 224 6.48 -3.36 13.48
N PHE A 225 7.44 -2.60 14.01
CA PHE A 225 8.83 -3.00 14.15
C PHE A 225 9.53 -2.22 15.26
N TYR A 226 10.68 -2.75 15.70
CA TYR A 226 11.67 -1.99 16.47
C TYR A 226 13.09 -2.31 15.99
N TRP A 227 14.04 -1.43 16.32
CA TRP A 227 15.44 -1.68 16.09
C TRP A 227 16.03 -2.46 17.28
N LYS A 228 16.65 -3.60 17.00
CA LYS A 228 17.36 -4.43 17.96
C LYS A 228 18.84 -4.51 17.59
N LYS A 229 19.71 -4.34 18.57
CA LYS A 229 21.13 -4.56 18.37
C LYS A 229 21.42 -6.06 18.50
N ASP A 230 21.95 -6.65 17.45
CA ASP A 230 22.38 -8.04 17.46
C ASP A 230 23.59 -8.19 18.38
N ALA A 231 23.50 -9.08 19.36
CA ALA A 231 24.53 -9.24 20.39
C ALA A 231 25.83 -9.85 19.84
N SER A 232 25.75 -10.64 18.76
CA SER A 232 26.90 -11.32 18.17
C SER A 232 27.69 -10.44 17.21
N THR A 233 26.98 -9.62 16.44
CA THR A 233 27.59 -8.77 15.39
C THR A 233 27.71 -7.30 15.78
N GLY A 234 27.02 -6.87 16.85
CA GLY A 234 26.93 -5.48 17.26
C GLY A 234 26.14 -4.57 16.30
N LYS A 235 25.57 -5.12 15.24
CA LYS A 235 24.81 -4.37 14.22
C LYS A 235 23.35 -4.18 14.62
N TRP A 236 22.78 -3.05 14.26
CA TRP A 236 21.35 -2.81 14.40
C TRP A 236 20.58 -3.55 13.31
N GLN A 237 19.56 -4.28 13.73
CA GLN A 237 18.68 -5.04 12.84
C GLN A 237 17.22 -4.63 13.07
N ARG A 238 16.47 -4.56 11.98
CA ARG A 238 15.03 -4.39 12.04
C ARG A 238 14.39 -5.69 12.53
N THR A 239 13.63 -5.61 13.59
CA THR A 239 12.84 -6.72 14.13
C THR A 239 11.38 -6.38 14.02
N MET A 240 10.61 -7.23 13.34
CA MET A 240 9.16 -7.07 13.27
C MET A 240 8.53 -7.51 14.59
N CYS A 241 7.42 -6.89 15.00
CA CYS A 241 6.76 -7.15 16.28
C CYS A 241 5.23 -6.97 16.17
N PRO A 242 4.47 -7.38 17.20
CA PRO A 242 3.04 -7.12 17.28
C PRO A 242 2.70 -5.63 17.19
N LEU A 243 1.52 -5.32 16.66
CA LEU A 243 1.06 -3.93 16.54
C LEU A 243 0.98 -3.22 17.89
N GLY A 244 1.59 -2.07 17.97
CA GLY A 244 1.64 -1.23 19.18
C GLY A 244 2.78 -1.55 20.13
N GLU A 245 3.60 -2.56 19.84
CA GLU A 245 4.81 -2.89 20.61
C GLU A 245 6.09 -2.33 19.97
N GLY A 246 5.95 -1.70 18.80
CA GLY A 246 7.05 -1.19 18.01
C GLY A 246 7.23 0.32 18.07
N MET A 247 7.82 0.84 17.03
CA MET A 247 8.25 2.25 16.92
C MET A 247 7.33 3.11 16.06
N VAL A 248 6.28 2.54 15.47
CA VAL A 248 5.31 3.31 14.68
C VAL A 248 4.41 4.13 15.60
N ASP A 249 4.34 5.43 15.37
CA ASP A 249 3.44 6.33 16.10
C ASP A 249 2.00 6.18 15.58
N TRP A 250 1.35 5.11 16.01
CA TRP A 250 0.00 4.73 15.58
C TRP A 250 -1.04 5.79 15.87
N ASP A 251 -0.95 6.43 17.02
CA ASP A 251 -1.93 7.44 17.41
C ASP A 251 -1.90 8.63 16.45
N ARG A 252 -0.71 9.14 16.19
CA ARG A 252 -0.51 10.24 15.25
C ARG A 252 -0.84 9.84 13.81
N PHE A 253 -0.51 8.61 13.42
CA PHE A 253 -0.82 8.10 12.09
C PHE A 253 -2.33 8.08 11.86
N PHE A 254 -3.09 7.41 12.75
CA PHE A 254 -4.55 7.28 12.63
C PHE A 254 -5.26 8.64 12.75
N ALA A 255 -4.81 9.52 13.65
CA ALA A 255 -5.33 10.89 13.73
C ALA A 255 -5.16 11.65 12.41
N THR A 256 -4.00 11.48 11.75
CA THR A 256 -3.69 12.16 10.49
C THR A 256 -4.56 11.66 9.34
N ILE A 257 -4.69 10.34 9.16
CA ILE A 257 -5.51 9.78 8.06
C ILE A 257 -7.02 9.98 8.29
N ALA A 258 -7.47 9.98 9.54
CA ALA A 258 -8.87 10.30 9.88
C ALA A 258 -9.18 11.77 9.59
N LYS A 259 -8.29 12.71 9.96
CA LYS A 259 -8.41 14.12 9.60
C LYS A 259 -8.45 14.33 8.08
N ALA A 260 -7.68 13.52 7.32
CA ALA A 260 -7.71 13.51 5.86
C ALA A 260 -8.95 12.81 5.28
N ARG A 261 -9.84 12.25 6.12
CA ARG A 261 -11.04 11.50 5.75
C ARG A 261 -10.75 10.31 4.83
N PHE A 262 -9.67 9.59 5.11
CA PHE A 262 -9.34 8.38 4.39
C PHE A 262 -10.32 7.26 4.74
N THR A 263 -10.96 6.64 3.75
CA THR A 263 -11.92 5.53 3.91
C THR A 263 -11.58 4.32 3.03
N GLY A 264 -10.39 4.33 2.43
CA GLY A 264 -9.89 3.20 1.64
C GLY A 264 -9.57 1.97 2.51
N PRO A 265 -9.16 0.85 1.89
CA PRO A 265 -8.81 -0.35 2.62
C PRO A 265 -7.53 -0.21 3.44
N ILE A 266 -7.55 -0.81 4.62
CA ILE A 266 -6.37 -1.00 5.48
C ILE A 266 -6.12 -2.50 5.60
N SER A 267 -4.95 -2.96 5.17
CA SER A 267 -4.53 -4.37 5.15
C SER A 267 -3.61 -4.66 6.32
N LEU A 268 -3.98 -5.63 7.16
CA LEU A 268 -3.17 -6.12 8.27
C LEU A 268 -2.11 -7.10 7.75
N HIS A 269 -0.85 -6.83 8.04
CA HIS A 269 0.31 -7.64 7.70
C HIS A 269 0.98 -8.18 8.97
N LEU A 270 1.03 -9.49 9.12
CA LEU A 270 1.75 -10.17 10.19
C LEU A 270 3.13 -10.60 9.67
N GLU A 271 4.19 -9.90 10.06
CA GLU A 271 5.53 -10.18 9.52
C GLU A 271 6.57 -10.51 10.60
N TYR A 272 6.13 -10.81 11.82
CA TYR A 272 6.97 -11.32 12.91
C TYR A 272 6.75 -12.82 13.12
N GLU A 273 7.77 -13.47 13.68
CA GLU A 273 7.71 -14.88 14.03
C GLU A 273 6.82 -15.10 15.26
N THR A 274 6.00 -16.15 15.23
CA THR A 274 5.08 -16.51 16.30
C THR A 274 4.75 -18.00 16.24
N ASP A 275 4.56 -18.62 17.40
CA ASP A 275 4.15 -20.02 17.51
C ASP A 275 2.65 -20.23 17.20
N ASP A 276 1.84 -19.17 17.29
CA ASP A 276 0.40 -19.18 17.03
C ASP A 276 -0.02 -17.99 16.16
N GLU A 277 0.04 -18.18 14.84
CA GLU A 277 -0.29 -17.15 13.86
C GLU A 277 -1.74 -16.66 13.98
N MET A 278 -2.68 -17.55 14.30
CA MET A 278 -4.09 -17.19 14.42
C MET A 278 -4.36 -16.28 15.63
N LYS A 279 -3.71 -16.59 16.76
CA LYS A 279 -3.76 -15.75 17.96
C LYS A 279 -3.10 -14.39 17.70
N ALA A 280 -1.95 -14.38 17.04
CA ALA A 280 -1.22 -13.16 16.67
C ALA A 280 -2.08 -12.25 15.77
N ILE A 281 -2.69 -12.79 14.71
CA ILE A 281 -3.62 -12.06 13.84
C ILE A 281 -4.79 -11.48 14.65
N THR A 282 -5.36 -12.27 15.57
CA THR A 282 -6.49 -11.83 16.42
C THR A 282 -6.09 -10.65 17.30
N THR A 283 -4.91 -10.71 17.90
CA THR A 283 -4.37 -9.66 18.76
C THR A 283 -4.11 -8.36 17.99
N ASP A 284 -3.42 -8.46 16.87
CA ASP A 284 -3.11 -7.31 16.01
C ASP A 284 -4.39 -6.70 15.42
N TYR A 285 -5.36 -7.53 15.06
CA TYR A 285 -6.65 -7.03 14.57
C TYR A 285 -7.45 -6.31 15.66
N ALA A 286 -7.38 -6.78 16.91
CA ALA A 286 -8.00 -6.08 18.05
C ALA A 286 -7.37 -4.70 18.27
N PHE A 287 -6.04 -4.59 18.17
CA PHE A 287 -5.34 -3.31 18.21
C PHE A 287 -5.79 -2.38 17.08
N LEU A 288 -5.79 -2.88 15.84
CA LEU A 288 -6.23 -2.11 14.68
C LEU A 288 -7.66 -1.59 14.82
N LYS A 289 -8.61 -2.43 15.27
CA LYS A 289 -10.00 -2.02 15.56
C LYS A 289 -10.06 -0.92 16.62
N LYS A 290 -9.27 -1.02 17.68
CA LYS A 290 -9.19 0.01 18.73
C LYS A 290 -8.73 1.35 18.17
N MET A 291 -7.70 1.36 17.30
CA MET A 291 -7.20 2.59 16.68
C MET A 291 -8.23 3.22 15.75
N VAL A 292 -8.90 2.41 14.93
CA VAL A 292 -9.97 2.91 14.06
C VAL A 292 -11.15 3.44 14.86
N ALA A 293 -11.58 2.75 15.92
CA ALA A 293 -12.66 3.22 16.78
C ALA A 293 -12.34 4.55 17.47
N LYS A 294 -11.08 4.74 17.88
CA LYS A 294 -10.63 5.99 18.55
C LYS A 294 -10.66 7.20 17.62
N HIS A 295 -10.28 7.05 16.36
CA HIS A 295 -10.04 8.19 15.45
C HIS A 295 -11.13 8.41 14.39
N TYR A 296 -11.99 7.42 14.15
CA TYR A 296 -13.11 7.47 13.19
C TYR A 296 -14.48 7.43 13.89
N ALA A 297 -14.55 8.01 15.09
CA ALA A 297 -15.79 8.11 15.85
C ALA A 297 -16.79 9.08 15.20
#